data_5cfe311c4e6c8e6098827ca0483dbb9c
#
_entry.id   5cfe311c4e6c8e6098827ca0483dbb9c
#
_cell.length_a   1.000
_cell.length_b   1.000
_cell.length_c   1.000
_cell.angle_alpha   90.00
_cell.angle_beta   90.00
_cell.angle_gamma   90.00
#
_symmetry.space_group_name_H-M   'P 1'
#
loop_
_entity.id
_entity.type
_entity.pdbx_description
1 polymer ?
#
loop_
_entity_poly.entity_id
_entity_poly.type
_entity_poly.pdbx_seq_one_letter_code
_entity_poly.pdbx_strand_id
1 'polypeptide(L)'
;MTSRDISPGAHFNRDNPSPKYTSLLEEYKIMHNYSDRMFNGRSLLKFVDILKAYLEKNECQSVLDYGSGKGALYTEDFHTITKEINKPLPEYWDIDLCAMYDPAYEEHSTLPDRKFD
;
A
#
# COMPACT_ATOMS: atom_id res chain seq x y z
N MET A 1 -27.32 -14.44 2.31
CA MET A 1 -27.41 -14.06 1.93
C MET A 1 -27.39 -13.79 1.31
N THR A 2 -27.60 -13.61 1.01
CA THR A 2 -27.78 -13.38 0.38
C THR A 2 -27.62 -12.85 -0.36
N SER A 3 -27.63 -13.06 -0.77
CA SER A 3 -27.54 -12.64 -1.63
C SER A 3 -27.73 -11.72 -2.14
N ARG A 4 -27.77 -11.24 -2.00
CA ARG A 4 -28.01 -10.42 -2.42
C ARG A 4 -27.84 -10.16 -3.33
N ASP A 5 -28.01 -10.53 -3.29
CA ASP A 5 -28.13 -10.36 -4.27
C ASP A 5 -27.69 -9.38 -5.05
N ILE A 6 -27.15 -9.70 -5.96
CA ILE A 6 -26.64 -8.70 -6.82
C ILE A 6 -27.59 -8.54 -7.95
N SER A 7 -28.41 -7.52 -7.84
CA SER A 7 -29.35 -7.23 -8.91
C SER A 7 -28.62 -6.50 -10.05
N PRO A 8 -29.11 -6.61 -11.29
CA PRO A 8 -28.62 -5.80 -12.38
C PRO A 8 -28.65 -4.33 -12.03
N GLY A 9 -27.56 -3.60 -12.26
CA GLY A 9 -27.45 -2.20 -11.93
C GLY A 9 -26.92 -1.90 -10.55
N ALA A 10 -26.67 -2.92 -9.73
CA ALA A 10 -26.01 -2.71 -8.46
C ALA A 10 -24.56 -2.25 -8.68
N HIS A 11 -24.14 -1.23 -7.96
CA HIS A 11 -22.81 -0.67 -8.05
C HIS A 11 -22.04 -0.86 -6.77
N PHE A 12 -20.84 -1.42 -6.88
CA PHE A 12 -19.93 -1.56 -5.76
C PHE A 12 -18.75 -0.61 -5.94
N ASN A 13 -18.33 0.03 -4.86
CA ASN A 13 -17.19 0.94 -4.84
C ASN A 13 -16.60 0.94 -3.44
N ARG A 14 -15.64 1.83 -3.19
CA ARG A 14 -14.98 1.87 -1.88
C ARG A 14 -15.93 2.13 -0.74
N ASP A 15 -16.95 2.96 -0.95
CA ASP A 15 -17.94 3.32 0.07
C ASP A 15 -19.06 2.29 0.18
N ASN A 16 -19.23 1.47 -0.84
CA ASN A 16 -20.23 0.42 -0.90
C ASN A 16 -19.59 -0.85 -1.46
N PRO A 17 -18.72 -1.51 -0.70
CA PRO A 17 -17.99 -2.66 -1.19
C PRO A 17 -18.88 -3.88 -1.41
N SER A 18 -18.49 -4.74 -2.34
CA SER A 18 -19.19 -5.99 -2.57
C SER A 18 -19.05 -6.93 -1.36
N PRO A 19 -20.01 -7.87 -1.18
CA PRO A 19 -19.86 -8.89 -0.13
C PRO A 19 -18.56 -9.69 -0.26
N LYS A 20 -18.16 -10.01 -1.49
CA LYS A 20 -16.89 -10.71 -1.71
C LYS A 20 -15.70 -9.89 -1.25
N TYR A 21 -15.67 -8.62 -1.57
CA TYR A 21 -14.60 -7.73 -1.13
C TYR A 21 -14.54 -7.65 0.39
N THR A 22 -15.71 -7.47 1.04
CA THR A 22 -15.79 -7.38 2.50
C THR A 22 -15.25 -8.64 3.15
N SER A 23 -15.59 -9.81 2.62
CA SER A 23 -15.10 -11.09 3.13
C SER A 23 -13.59 -11.21 2.97
N LEU A 24 -13.05 -10.85 1.81
CA LEU A 24 -11.62 -10.88 1.57
C LEU A 24 -10.87 -9.90 2.47
N LEU A 25 -11.45 -8.72 2.69
CA LEU A 25 -10.86 -7.73 3.57
C LEU A 25 -10.69 -8.26 4.99
N GLU A 26 -11.70 -8.96 5.51
CA GLU A 26 -11.61 -9.56 6.84
C GLU A 26 -10.53 -10.64 6.89
N GLU A 27 -10.39 -11.44 5.83
CA GLU A 27 -9.32 -12.45 5.77
C GLU A 27 -7.94 -11.79 5.79
N TYR A 28 -7.74 -10.71 5.03
CA TYR A 28 -6.47 -10.01 5.01
C TYR A 28 -6.16 -9.33 6.34
N LYS A 29 -7.17 -8.81 7.03
CA LYS A 29 -6.98 -8.26 8.38
C LYS A 29 -6.48 -9.32 9.35
N ILE A 30 -7.05 -10.51 9.29
CA ILE A 30 -6.61 -11.63 10.12
C ILE A 30 -5.16 -11.98 9.80
N MET A 31 -4.81 -12.04 8.51
CA MET A 31 -3.45 -12.37 8.09
C MET A 31 -2.44 -11.32 8.55
N HIS A 32 -2.79 -10.03 8.49
CA HIS A 32 -1.92 -8.98 9.01
C HIS A 32 -1.66 -9.12 10.51
N ASN A 33 -2.66 -9.54 11.26
CA ASN A 33 -2.55 -9.70 12.70
C ASN A 33 -1.84 -10.99 13.09
N TYR A 34 -1.72 -11.94 12.15
CA TYR A 34 -1.09 -13.22 12.42
C TYR A 34 0.43 -13.11 12.60
N SER A 35 1.07 -12.23 11.85
CA SER A 35 2.53 -12.07 11.88
C SER A 35 2.94 -10.67 11.42
N ASP A 36 3.94 -10.10 12.09
CA ASP A 36 4.51 -8.82 11.69
C ASP A 36 5.20 -8.88 10.34
N ARG A 37 5.52 -10.07 9.86
CA ARG A 37 6.15 -10.27 8.55
C ARG A 37 5.16 -10.39 7.41
N MET A 38 3.90 -10.69 7.72
CA MET A 38 2.87 -10.86 6.71
C MET A 38 2.57 -9.51 6.05
N PHE A 39 2.59 -9.49 4.72
CA PHE A 39 2.32 -8.27 3.95
C PHE A 39 3.18 -7.09 4.38
N ASN A 40 4.46 -7.32 4.63
CA ASN A 40 5.35 -6.25 5.07
C ASN A 40 5.74 -5.26 3.97
N GLY A 41 5.40 -5.55 2.71
CA GLY A 41 5.68 -4.64 1.60
C GLY A 41 7.03 -4.86 0.92
N ARG A 42 7.75 -5.90 1.29
CA ARG A 42 9.10 -6.15 0.75
C ARG A 42 9.10 -6.55 -0.73
N SER A 43 7.97 -7.00 -1.26
CA SER A 43 7.88 -7.32 -2.69
C SER A 43 8.15 -6.12 -3.59
N LEU A 44 8.00 -4.91 -3.07
CA LEU A 44 8.32 -3.70 -3.80
C LEU A 44 9.82 -3.56 -4.11
N LEU A 45 10.67 -4.24 -3.34
CA LEU A 45 12.12 -4.09 -3.43
C LEU A 45 12.65 -4.25 -4.84
N LYS A 46 12.12 -5.20 -5.60
CA LYS A 46 12.58 -5.46 -6.97
C LYS A 46 12.23 -4.35 -7.97
N PHE A 47 11.36 -3.43 -7.59
CA PHE A 47 10.95 -2.32 -8.44
C PHE A 47 11.49 -0.97 -8.00
N VAL A 48 12.24 -0.91 -6.91
CA VAL A 48 12.64 0.34 -6.27
C VAL A 48 13.46 1.22 -7.22
N ASP A 49 14.42 0.63 -7.95
CA ASP A 49 15.27 1.41 -8.85
C ASP A 49 14.54 1.82 -10.12
N ILE A 50 13.63 0.99 -10.62
CA ILE A 50 12.82 1.33 -11.78
C ILE A 50 11.93 2.53 -11.43
N LEU A 51 11.33 2.49 -10.25
CA LEU A 51 10.49 3.58 -9.78
C LEU A 51 11.30 4.85 -9.54
N LYS A 52 12.52 4.72 -9.02
CA LYS A 52 13.40 5.87 -8.83
C LYS A 52 13.63 6.61 -10.15
N ALA A 53 13.95 5.86 -11.20
CA ALA A 53 14.17 6.45 -12.52
C ALA A 53 12.92 7.13 -13.05
N TYR A 54 11.75 6.50 -12.86
CA TYR A 54 10.48 7.07 -13.28
C TYR A 54 10.17 8.38 -12.54
N LEU A 55 10.37 8.39 -11.23
CA LEU A 55 10.10 9.58 -10.41
C LEU A 55 11.00 10.74 -10.80
N GLU A 56 12.27 10.47 -11.05
CA GLU A 56 13.22 11.49 -11.50
C GLU A 56 12.84 12.05 -12.86
N LYS A 57 12.52 11.17 -13.81
CA LYS A 57 12.17 11.57 -15.17
C LYS A 57 10.94 12.46 -15.19
N ASN A 58 9.96 12.18 -14.33
CA ASN A 58 8.70 12.90 -14.30
C ASN A 58 8.64 13.98 -13.22
N GLU A 59 9.75 14.22 -12.54
CA GLU A 59 9.86 15.25 -11.50
C GLU A 59 8.82 15.11 -10.40
N CYS A 60 8.50 13.87 -10.03
CA CYS A 60 7.53 13.57 -8.98
C CYS A 60 8.12 13.82 -7.60
N GLN A 61 7.33 14.39 -6.69
CA GLN A 61 7.75 14.64 -5.31
C GLN A 61 6.83 13.95 -4.30
N SER A 62 5.78 13.28 -4.75
CA SER A 62 4.88 12.57 -3.86
C SER A 62 4.43 11.27 -4.47
N VAL A 63 4.28 10.25 -3.62
CA VAL A 63 3.87 8.90 -4.02
C VAL A 63 2.84 8.39 -3.02
N LEU A 64 1.78 7.79 -3.52
CA LEU A 64 0.85 7.01 -2.73
C LEU A 64 1.01 5.54 -3.10
N ASP A 65 1.38 4.71 -2.14
CA ASP A 65 1.40 3.26 -2.32
C ASP A 65 0.04 2.70 -1.92
N TYR A 66 -0.79 2.42 -2.90
CA TYR A 66 -2.14 1.91 -2.71
C TYR A 66 -2.09 0.39 -2.64
N GLY A 67 -2.44 -0.17 -1.48
CA GLY A 67 -2.25 -1.59 -1.22
C GLY A 67 -0.87 -1.88 -0.67
N SER A 68 -0.36 -1.01 0.19
CA SER A 68 1.03 -1.03 0.66
C SER A 68 1.37 -2.19 1.60
N GLY A 69 0.37 -2.88 2.14
CA GLY A 69 0.62 -3.74 3.28
C GLY A 69 1.13 -2.94 4.46
N LYS A 70 2.13 -3.45 5.16
CA LYS A 70 2.72 -2.74 6.30
C LYS A 70 3.72 -1.66 5.88
N GLY A 71 4.11 -1.63 4.60
CA GLY A 71 4.97 -0.59 4.06
C GLY A 71 6.36 -0.51 4.69
N ALA A 72 6.97 -1.64 4.97
CA ALA A 72 8.25 -1.68 5.68
C ALA A 72 9.36 -0.89 5.00
N LEU A 73 9.35 -0.80 3.67
CA LEU A 73 10.40 -0.09 2.93
C LEU A 73 10.32 1.43 3.09
N TYR A 74 9.22 1.95 3.62
CA TYR A 74 9.05 3.39 3.84
C TYR A 74 9.49 3.83 5.23
N THR A 75 9.88 2.90 6.08
CA THR A 75 10.28 3.18 7.46
C THR A 75 11.77 2.95 7.65
N GLU A 76 12.29 3.38 8.81
CA GLU A 76 13.72 3.23 9.13
C GLU A 76 14.14 1.78 9.32
N ASP A 77 13.22 0.90 9.65
CA ASP A 77 13.54 -0.48 9.99
C ASP A 77 14.03 -1.32 8.81
N PHE A 78 13.81 -0.84 7.58
CA PHE A 78 14.16 -1.66 6.44
C PHE A 78 15.60 -1.48 5.94
N HIS A 79 16.33 -0.49 6.39
CA HIS A 79 17.63 -0.12 5.82
C HIS A 79 18.71 -1.19 5.96
N THR A 80 18.43 -2.29 6.64
CA THR A 80 19.35 -3.43 6.71
C THR A 80 19.11 -4.46 5.61
N ILE A 81 18.12 -4.25 4.74
CA ILE A 81 17.70 -5.24 3.75
C ILE A 81 18.74 -5.43 2.66
N THR A 82 19.30 -4.35 2.14
CA THR A 82 20.37 -4.41 1.14
C THR A 82 21.45 -3.39 1.46
N LYS A 83 22.62 -3.60 0.84
CA LYS A 83 23.73 -2.65 0.99
C LYS A 83 23.53 -1.40 0.15
N GLU A 84 22.85 -1.55 -0.99
CA GLU A 84 22.61 -0.47 -1.94
C GLU A 84 21.48 0.44 -1.46
N ILE A 85 20.46 -0.17 -0.88
CA ILE A 85 19.28 0.55 -0.40
C ILE A 85 19.30 0.44 1.11
N ASN A 86 19.95 1.40 1.76
CA ASN A 86 20.13 1.42 3.20
C ASN A 86 19.41 2.59 3.86
N LYS A 87 18.41 3.14 3.20
CA LYS A 87 17.60 4.27 3.67
C LYS A 87 16.13 3.98 3.43
N PRO A 88 15.23 4.60 4.19
CA PRO A 88 13.81 4.58 3.84
C PRO A 88 13.59 5.15 2.44
N LEU A 89 12.57 4.65 1.74
CA LEU A 89 12.35 5.01 0.33
C LEU A 89 12.21 6.51 0.07
N PRO A 90 11.56 7.32 0.94
CA PRO A 90 11.52 8.77 0.67
C PRO A 90 12.91 9.37 0.51
N GLU A 91 13.86 8.97 1.34
CA GLU A 91 15.24 9.44 1.23
C GLU A 91 15.96 8.83 0.02
N TYR A 92 15.75 7.55 -0.21
CA TYR A 92 16.41 6.87 -1.34
C TYR A 92 15.96 7.42 -2.67
N TRP A 93 14.64 7.72 -2.79
CA TRP A 93 14.08 8.31 -4.00
C TRP A 93 14.27 9.82 -4.08
N ASP A 94 14.68 10.45 -3.00
CA ASP A 94 14.84 11.91 -2.90
C ASP A 94 13.54 12.64 -3.25
N ILE A 95 12.47 12.28 -2.59
CA ILE A 95 11.16 12.90 -2.76
C ILE A 95 10.61 13.36 -1.41
N ASP A 96 9.65 14.28 -1.46
CA ASP A 96 9.14 14.94 -0.26
C ASP A 96 8.19 14.07 0.56
N LEU A 97 7.42 13.20 -0.11
CA LEU A 97 6.36 12.47 0.57
C LEU A 97 6.11 11.10 -0.03
N CYS A 98 6.13 10.09 0.83
CA CYS A 98 5.54 8.79 0.53
C CYS A 98 4.42 8.54 1.53
N ALA A 99 3.23 8.23 1.04
CA ALA A 99 2.11 7.85 1.88
C ALA A 99 1.70 6.42 1.55
N MET A 100 1.09 5.76 2.52
CA MET A 100 0.68 4.36 2.41
C MET A 100 -0.80 4.23 2.68
N TYR A 101 -1.45 3.39 1.90
CA TYR A 101 -2.83 3.03 2.15
C TYR A 101 -3.01 1.52 1.97
N ASP A 102 -3.58 0.88 2.98
CA ASP A 102 -4.00 -0.51 2.91
C ASP A 102 -5.21 -0.70 3.82
N PRO A 103 -6.38 -1.02 3.25
CA PRO A 103 -7.60 -1.13 4.06
C PRO A 103 -7.56 -2.31 5.04
N ALA A 104 -6.68 -3.26 4.83
CA ALA A 104 -6.56 -4.43 5.70
C ALA A 104 -5.55 -4.26 6.83
N TYR A 105 -4.79 -3.15 6.84
CA TYR A 105 -3.83 -2.85 7.89
C TYR A 105 -4.25 -1.57 8.59
N GLU A 106 -4.66 -1.65 9.84
CA GLU A 106 -5.30 -0.55 10.55
C GLU A 106 -4.48 0.74 10.54
N GLU A 107 -3.18 0.63 10.74
CA GLU A 107 -2.30 1.81 10.79
C GLU A 107 -2.28 2.58 9.48
N HIS A 108 -2.60 1.93 8.35
CA HIS A 108 -2.61 2.54 7.03
C HIS A 108 -3.98 2.53 6.38
N SER A 109 -5.04 2.34 7.16
CA SER A 109 -6.39 2.13 6.62
C SER A 109 -7.14 3.40 6.28
N THR A 110 -6.56 4.56 6.55
CA THR A 110 -7.17 5.84 6.19
C THR A 110 -6.54 6.37 4.91
N LEU A 111 -7.37 6.55 3.88
CA LEU A 111 -6.91 7.09 2.62
C LEU A 111 -6.53 8.56 2.79
N PRO A 112 -5.33 8.97 2.42
CA PRO A 112 -4.93 10.37 2.51
C PRO A 112 -5.84 11.27 1.69
N ASP A 113 -6.23 12.41 2.26
CA ASP A 113 -7.11 13.37 1.60
C ASP A 113 -6.27 14.43 0.86
N ARG A 114 -5.60 13.98 -0.20
CA ARG A 114 -4.82 14.86 -1.07
C ARG A 114 -4.51 14.15 -2.37
N LYS A 115 -4.03 14.91 -3.36
CA LYS A 115 -3.56 14.35 -4.62
C LYS A 115 -2.05 14.07 -4.55
N PHE A 116 -1.62 13.12 -5.33
CA PHE A 116 -0.22 12.72 -5.44
C PHE A 116 0.24 12.82 -6.90
N ASP A 117 1.52 12.97 -7.10
CA ASP A 117 2.10 12.93 -8.44
C ASP A 117 1.98 11.54 -9.05
#